data_56b93945825dc486558891f85f1140cd
#
_entry.id   56b93945825dc486558891f85f1140cd
#
_cell.length_a   1.000
_cell.length_b   1.000
_cell.length_c   1.000
_cell.angle_alpha   90.00
_cell.angle_beta   90.00
_cell.angle_gamma   90.00
#
_symmetry.space_group_name_H-M   'P 1'
#
loop_
_entity.id
_entity.type
_entity.pdbx_description
1 polymer ?
#
loop_
_entity_poly.entity_id
_entity_poly.type
_entity_poly.pdbx_seq_one_letter_code
_entity_poly.pdbx_strand_id
1 'polypeptide(L)'
;MSMETMNWVELVSDRINSHQIHHHTYKITRQRLFAETLVRKGGECIALTGPSRIGKTSIAIALEQMMNPEASDDFLVRRPVVRLTCRNRGDRGTFSTKAFFLDALTTIKHPFYTVDGDDIAGNVEAIRRNDRETTASLEAVLENALQVLRTKYLVIDETQHLQYMTGGVQSALQMMEFFKTLAEKLDIVLIFIGAYPIVNVLQLSPHLLGRICTIEMQRYSSTDEEDLIRFQKVLNWYSKDVRFAKGVNGFGDWNRELFEGSLGVIGLLSAWIRNGMAEMLANGDDELTLKHMMSKRKESRFFKRNASRDR
;
A
#
# COMPACT_ATOMS: atom_id res chain seq x y z
N MET A 1 -28.18 22.10 -5.57
CA MET A 1 -27.59 20.89 -6.15
C MET A 1 -28.72 19.94 -6.52
N SER A 2 -28.83 19.51 -7.77
CA SER A 2 -29.91 18.62 -8.20
C SER A 2 -29.64 17.19 -7.73
N MET A 3 -30.72 16.40 -7.58
CA MET A 3 -30.61 14.98 -7.24
C MET A 3 -29.84 14.19 -8.32
N GLU A 4 -29.95 14.62 -9.59
CA GLU A 4 -29.18 14.08 -10.71
C GLU A 4 -27.66 14.33 -10.57
N THR A 5 -27.26 15.50 -10.10
CA THR A 5 -25.84 15.82 -9.89
C THR A 5 -25.25 14.97 -8.76
N MET A 6 -26.00 14.74 -7.67
CA MET A 6 -25.57 13.84 -6.59
C MET A 6 -25.36 12.42 -7.09
N ASN A 7 -26.35 11.85 -7.78
CA ASN A 7 -26.26 10.49 -8.32
C ASN A 7 -25.10 10.33 -9.31
N TRP A 8 -24.87 11.34 -10.16
CA TRP A 8 -23.76 11.32 -11.10
C TRP A 8 -22.40 11.35 -10.40
N VAL A 9 -22.23 12.23 -9.40
CA VAL A 9 -20.95 12.32 -8.66
C VAL A 9 -20.69 11.06 -7.86
N GLU A 10 -21.70 10.47 -7.25
CA GLU A 10 -21.59 9.19 -6.55
C GLU A 10 -21.10 8.10 -7.51
N LEU A 11 -21.70 7.98 -8.69
CA LEU A 11 -21.30 7.02 -9.72
C LEU A 11 -19.85 7.22 -10.19
N VAL A 12 -19.43 8.46 -10.43
CA VAL A 12 -18.04 8.75 -10.83
C VAL A 12 -17.08 8.51 -9.66
N SER A 13 -17.46 8.89 -8.44
CA SER A 13 -16.67 8.65 -7.24
C SER A 13 -16.47 7.17 -6.99
N ASP A 14 -17.51 6.37 -7.08
CA ASP A 14 -17.47 4.92 -6.94
C ASP A 14 -16.57 4.29 -8.00
N ARG A 15 -16.63 4.75 -9.23
CA ARG A 15 -15.71 4.29 -10.28
C ARG A 15 -14.27 4.62 -9.95
N ILE A 16 -13.99 5.83 -9.49
CA ILE A 16 -12.61 6.25 -9.11
C ILE A 16 -12.12 5.46 -7.88
N ASN A 17 -13.02 5.11 -6.96
CA ASN A 17 -12.67 4.40 -5.73
C ASN A 17 -12.60 2.89 -5.92
N SER A 18 -13.54 2.30 -6.67
CA SER A 18 -13.68 0.84 -6.85
C SER A 18 -12.81 0.28 -7.96
N HIS A 19 -12.52 1.06 -9.00
CA HIS A 19 -11.73 0.59 -10.13
C HIS A 19 -10.28 1.07 -10.00
N GLN A 20 -9.41 0.14 -9.61
CA GLN A 20 -7.97 0.37 -9.71
C GLN A 20 -7.60 0.52 -11.19
N ILE A 21 -7.07 1.68 -11.56
CA ILE A 21 -6.57 1.85 -12.93
C ILE A 21 -5.33 0.99 -13.08
N HIS A 22 -5.45 -0.05 -13.88
CA HIS A 22 -4.32 -0.85 -14.30
C HIS A 22 -3.50 -0.09 -15.35
N HIS A 23 -2.88 1.02 -14.94
CA HIS A 23 -2.02 1.81 -15.80
C HIS A 23 -0.71 1.07 -16.14
N HIS A 24 0.05 1.56 -17.14
CA HIS A 24 1.19 0.84 -17.72
C HIS A 24 2.21 0.40 -16.64
N THR A 25 2.69 1.32 -15.82
CA THR A 25 3.68 1.04 -14.77
C THR A 25 3.16 -0.01 -13.76
N TYR A 26 1.86 0.07 -13.38
CA TYR A 26 1.22 -0.92 -12.51
C TYR A 26 1.25 -2.32 -13.14
N LYS A 27 0.88 -2.43 -14.43
CA LYS A 27 0.85 -3.72 -15.14
C LYS A 27 2.23 -4.37 -15.21
N ILE A 28 3.25 -3.61 -15.61
CA ILE A 28 4.62 -4.12 -15.74
C ILE A 28 5.17 -4.52 -14.36
N THR A 29 5.01 -3.66 -13.35
CA THR A 29 5.50 -3.95 -12.00
C THR A 29 4.81 -5.18 -11.41
N ARG A 30 3.48 -5.31 -11.61
CA ARG A 30 2.74 -6.50 -11.19
C ARG A 30 3.26 -7.76 -11.87
N GLN A 31 3.41 -7.75 -13.20
CA GLN A 31 3.93 -8.89 -13.96
C GLN A 31 5.33 -9.29 -13.48
N ARG A 32 6.21 -8.31 -13.26
CA ARG A 32 7.56 -8.57 -12.77
C ARG A 32 7.55 -9.15 -11.35
N LEU A 33 6.75 -8.60 -10.42
CA LEU A 33 6.63 -9.15 -9.08
C LEU A 33 6.15 -10.59 -9.10
N PHE A 34 5.12 -10.90 -9.90
CA PHE A 34 4.61 -12.25 -10.04
C PHE A 34 5.67 -13.21 -10.59
N ALA A 35 6.38 -12.81 -11.65
CA ALA A 35 7.44 -13.64 -12.24
C ALA A 35 8.56 -13.93 -11.22
N GLU A 36 9.04 -12.90 -10.51
CA GLU A 36 10.04 -13.06 -9.46
C GLU A 36 9.56 -13.96 -8.32
N THR A 37 8.29 -13.82 -7.91
CA THR A 37 7.70 -14.64 -6.86
C THR A 37 7.72 -16.13 -7.24
N LEU A 38 7.47 -16.48 -8.49
CA LEU A 38 7.40 -17.87 -8.95
C LEU A 38 8.78 -18.54 -9.04
N VAL A 39 9.86 -17.78 -9.26
CA VAL A 39 11.20 -18.34 -9.45
C VAL A 39 12.05 -18.33 -8.18
N ARG A 40 11.60 -17.63 -7.12
CA ARG A 40 12.32 -17.51 -5.85
C ARG A 40 12.10 -18.74 -4.96
N LYS A 41 13.14 -19.01 -4.15
CA LYS A 41 13.13 -20.07 -3.14
C LYS A 41 13.01 -19.46 -1.75
N GLY A 42 12.60 -20.25 -0.79
CA GLY A 42 12.57 -19.81 0.61
C GLY A 42 13.92 -19.29 1.09
N GLY A 43 13.88 -18.28 1.94
CA GLY A 43 15.06 -17.53 2.37
C GLY A 43 15.55 -16.46 1.40
N GLU A 44 14.97 -16.35 0.18
CA GLU A 44 15.22 -15.23 -0.73
C GLU A 44 14.21 -14.11 -0.51
N CYS A 45 14.56 -12.90 -0.96
CA CYS A 45 13.77 -11.70 -0.72
C CYS A 45 13.49 -10.94 -2.02
N ILE A 46 12.33 -10.29 -2.07
CA ILE A 46 11.96 -9.30 -3.09
C ILE A 46 11.69 -7.98 -2.38
N ALA A 47 12.22 -6.89 -2.89
CA ALA A 47 11.91 -5.54 -2.41
C ALA A 47 11.18 -4.74 -3.49
N LEU A 48 9.90 -4.44 -3.26
CA LEU A 48 9.12 -3.56 -4.12
C LEU A 48 9.13 -2.14 -3.53
N THR A 49 9.83 -1.23 -4.21
CA THR A 49 9.98 0.15 -3.80
C THR A 49 9.36 1.13 -4.79
N GLY A 50 9.18 2.36 -4.39
CA GLY A 50 8.65 3.44 -5.23
C GLY A 50 7.94 4.53 -4.44
N PRO A 51 7.50 5.62 -5.09
CA PRO A 51 6.82 6.74 -4.41
C PRO A 51 5.60 6.29 -3.61
N SER A 52 5.26 7.04 -2.58
CA SER A 52 3.99 6.85 -1.86
C SER A 52 2.81 7.07 -2.80
N ARG A 53 1.72 6.31 -2.61
CA ARG A 53 0.48 6.38 -3.40
C ARG A 53 0.63 5.98 -4.88
N ILE A 54 1.67 5.27 -5.27
CA ILE A 54 1.82 4.80 -6.66
C ILE A 54 1.05 3.51 -6.95
N GLY A 55 0.62 2.78 -5.92
CA GLY A 55 -0.16 1.54 -6.07
C GLY A 55 0.56 0.27 -5.63
N LYS A 56 1.65 0.36 -4.87
CA LYS A 56 2.41 -0.81 -4.38
C LYS A 56 1.54 -1.78 -3.56
N THR A 57 0.79 -1.25 -2.58
CA THR A 57 -0.15 -2.04 -1.77
C THR A 57 -1.22 -2.71 -2.62
N SER A 58 -1.69 -2.06 -3.69
CA SER A 58 -2.64 -2.66 -4.62
C SER A 58 -2.06 -3.87 -5.37
N ILE A 59 -0.76 -3.84 -5.68
CA ILE A 59 -0.07 -4.99 -6.28
C ILE A 59 0.04 -6.14 -5.26
N ALA A 60 0.32 -5.82 -3.99
CA ALA A 60 0.34 -6.82 -2.91
C ALA A 60 -1.01 -7.50 -2.72
N ILE A 61 -2.09 -6.72 -2.70
CA ILE A 61 -3.47 -7.24 -2.63
C ILE A 61 -3.78 -8.13 -3.82
N ALA A 62 -3.40 -7.72 -5.04
CA ALA A 62 -3.60 -8.53 -6.24
C ALA A 62 -2.82 -9.87 -6.20
N LEU A 63 -1.62 -9.88 -5.62
CA LEU A 63 -0.84 -11.10 -5.38
C LEU A 63 -1.57 -12.03 -4.40
N GLU A 64 -2.03 -11.48 -3.28
CA GLU A 64 -2.77 -12.21 -2.25
C GLU A 64 -4.05 -12.83 -2.82
N GLN A 65 -4.86 -12.06 -3.54
CA GLN A 65 -6.10 -12.52 -4.17
C GLN A 65 -5.88 -13.60 -5.22
N MET A 66 -4.79 -13.52 -5.99
CA MET A 66 -4.52 -14.47 -7.05
C MET A 66 -4.01 -15.82 -6.54
N MET A 67 -3.24 -15.81 -5.45
CA MET A 67 -2.55 -17.02 -4.98
C MET A 67 -3.24 -17.70 -3.80
N ASN A 68 -4.07 -17.00 -3.07
CA ASN A 68 -4.88 -17.60 -2.02
C ASN A 68 -6.17 -18.20 -2.63
N PRO A 69 -6.61 -19.37 -2.15
CA PRO A 69 -7.95 -19.85 -2.45
C PRO A 69 -8.99 -18.85 -1.94
N GLU A 70 -10.23 -18.97 -2.39
CA GLU A 70 -11.32 -18.07 -2.02
C GLU A 70 -11.32 -17.74 -0.53
N ALA A 71 -11.56 -16.46 -0.22
CA ALA A 71 -11.49 -15.92 1.12
C ALA A 71 -12.37 -16.75 2.08
N SER A 72 -11.74 -17.47 2.99
CA SER A 72 -12.39 -18.19 4.07
C SER A 72 -12.08 -17.49 5.39
N ASP A 73 -13.09 -17.37 6.24
CA ASP A 73 -12.91 -16.91 7.61
C ASP A 73 -12.28 -17.98 8.51
N ASP A 74 -12.21 -19.23 8.02
CA ASP A 74 -11.57 -20.32 8.74
C ASP A 74 -10.04 -20.15 8.77
N PHE A 75 -9.49 -20.12 9.97
CA PHE A 75 -8.04 -20.02 10.22
C PHE A 75 -7.27 -21.24 9.65
N LEU A 76 -7.90 -22.41 9.55
CA LEU A 76 -7.24 -23.63 9.07
C LEU A 76 -7.11 -23.70 7.54
N VAL A 77 -7.74 -22.77 6.81
CA VAL A 77 -7.62 -22.73 5.35
C VAL A 77 -6.24 -22.25 4.94
N ARG A 78 -5.64 -23.00 4.03
CA ARG A 78 -4.31 -22.72 3.46
C ARG A 78 -4.26 -21.29 2.89
N ARG A 79 -3.25 -20.51 3.29
CA ARG A 79 -2.97 -19.17 2.78
C ARG A 79 -1.53 -19.06 2.29
N PRO A 80 -1.25 -19.42 1.03
CA PRO A 80 0.08 -19.34 0.43
C PRO A 80 0.71 -17.94 0.52
N VAL A 81 -0.09 -16.89 0.47
CA VAL A 81 0.34 -15.50 0.65
C VAL A 81 -0.28 -14.94 1.92
N VAL A 82 0.55 -14.47 2.83
CA VAL A 82 0.13 -13.70 4.00
C VAL A 82 0.71 -12.30 3.87
N ARG A 83 -0.13 -11.27 4.00
CA ARG A 83 0.29 -9.88 3.95
C ARG A 83 0.12 -9.22 5.33
N LEU A 84 1.23 -8.74 5.86
CA LEU A 84 1.29 -7.99 7.11
C LEU A 84 1.67 -6.54 6.81
N THR A 85 1.20 -5.62 7.64
CA THR A 85 1.47 -4.18 7.45
C THR A 85 2.20 -3.62 8.65
N CYS A 86 3.36 -3.00 8.42
CA CYS A 86 4.07 -2.24 9.44
C CYS A 86 3.34 -0.92 9.73
N ARG A 87 2.90 -0.72 10.97
CA ARG A 87 2.18 0.49 11.41
C ARG A 87 2.86 1.10 12.62
N ASN A 88 2.94 2.43 12.65
CA ASN A 88 3.44 3.17 13.81
C ASN A 88 2.32 3.28 14.85
N ARG A 89 2.20 2.28 15.73
CA ARG A 89 1.22 2.21 16.82
C ARG A 89 1.82 2.43 18.20
N GLY A 90 3.13 2.66 18.29
CA GLY A 90 3.78 2.99 19.55
C GLY A 90 3.58 4.44 19.96
N ASP A 91 3.93 4.73 21.20
CA ASP A 91 3.89 6.09 21.73
C ASP A 91 4.65 7.06 20.83
N ARG A 92 4.08 8.24 20.63
CA ARG A 92 4.65 9.32 19.78
C ARG A 92 4.87 8.93 18.31
N GLY A 93 4.09 7.95 17.78
CA GLY A 93 4.19 7.52 16.39
C GLY A 93 5.39 6.63 16.09
N THR A 94 5.93 5.96 17.09
CA THR A 94 6.99 4.95 16.94
C THR A 94 6.42 3.60 16.49
N PHE A 95 7.27 2.72 15.97
CA PHE A 95 6.90 1.34 15.65
C PHE A 95 7.07 0.46 16.91
N SER A 96 6.04 -0.30 17.25
CA SER A 96 6.05 -1.26 18.36
C SER A 96 6.06 -2.68 17.82
N THR A 97 7.08 -3.47 18.17
CA THR A 97 7.21 -4.89 17.80
C THR A 97 6.04 -5.72 18.34
N LYS A 98 5.66 -5.50 19.61
CA LYS A 98 4.51 -6.21 20.22
C LYS A 98 3.21 -5.92 19.46
N ALA A 99 2.95 -4.65 19.16
CA ALA A 99 1.77 -4.25 18.40
C ALA A 99 1.77 -4.85 16.98
N PHE A 100 2.93 -4.94 16.32
CA PHE A 100 3.06 -5.59 15.02
C PHE A 100 2.66 -7.07 15.07
N PHE A 101 3.14 -7.83 16.05
CA PHE A 101 2.79 -9.25 16.15
C PHE A 101 1.30 -9.46 16.47
N LEU A 102 0.72 -8.64 17.34
CA LEU A 102 -0.72 -8.67 17.62
C LEU A 102 -1.54 -8.34 16.36
N ASP A 103 -1.15 -7.31 15.62
CA ASP A 103 -1.79 -6.97 14.34
C ASP A 103 -1.64 -8.09 13.32
N ALA A 104 -0.48 -8.75 13.25
CA ALA A 104 -0.23 -9.87 12.38
C ALA A 104 -1.18 -11.05 12.70
N LEU A 105 -1.28 -11.43 13.96
CA LEU A 105 -2.15 -12.51 14.43
C LEU A 105 -3.64 -12.20 14.20
N THR A 106 -4.04 -10.95 14.40
CA THR A 106 -5.40 -10.49 14.06
C THR A 106 -5.65 -10.56 12.54
N THR A 107 -4.67 -10.13 11.72
CA THR A 107 -4.78 -10.12 10.25
C THR A 107 -4.98 -11.53 9.68
N ILE A 108 -4.30 -12.52 10.24
CA ILE A 108 -4.46 -13.92 9.83
C ILE A 108 -5.66 -14.60 10.46
N LYS A 109 -6.46 -13.87 11.25
CA LYS A 109 -7.64 -14.39 11.98
C LYS A 109 -7.30 -15.54 12.91
N HIS A 110 -6.20 -15.39 13.67
CA HIS A 110 -5.81 -16.41 14.66
C HIS A 110 -6.87 -16.53 15.77
N PRO A 111 -7.37 -17.75 16.09
CA PRO A 111 -8.54 -17.93 16.97
C PRO A 111 -8.46 -17.25 18.34
N PHE A 112 -7.24 -17.15 18.90
CA PHE A 112 -7.03 -16.57 20.23
C PHE A 112 -6.74 -15.06 20.22
N TYR A 113 -6.50 -14.44 19.06
CA TYR A 113 -6.11 -13.03 18.94
C TYR A 113 -7.07 -12.22 18.07
N THR A 114 -8.04 -12.87 17.45
CA THR A 114 -9.11 -12.19 16.71
C THR A 114 -10.18 -11.72 17.68
N VAL A 115 -10.55 -10.46 17.58
CA VAL A 115 -11.64 -9.85 18.33
C VAL A 115 -12.89 -9.95 17.47
N ASP A 116 -13.90 -10.66 17.94
CA ASP A 116 -15.18 -10.77 17.24
C ASP A 116 -16.06 -9.57 17.61
N GLY A 117 -16.60 -8.86 16.62
CA GLY A 117 -17.30 -7.58 16.83
C GLY A 117 -18.51 -7.67 17.78
N ASP A 118 -19.11 -8.86 17.89
CA ASP A 118 -20.33 -9.07 18.65
C ASP A 118 -20.10 -9.71 20.05
N ASP A 119 -18.90 -10.24 20.32
CA ASP A 119 -18.57 -10.86 21.62
C ASP A 119 -17.78 -9.91 22.54
N ILE A 120 -18.50 -9.11 23.33
CA ILE A 120 -17.91 -8.14 24.28
C ILE A 120 -17.06 -8.84 25.35
N ALA A 121 -17.52 -9.99 25.86
CA ALA A 121 -16.85 -10.71 26.96
C ALA A 121 -15.53 -11.36 26.45
N GLY A 122 -15.56 -12.01 25.29
CA GLY A 122 -14.38 -12.56 24.62
C GLY A 122 -13.38 -11.49 24.25
N ASN A 123 -13.86 -10.31 23.83
CA ASN A 123 -13.01 -9.16 23.50
C ASN A 123 -12.24 -8.63 24.71
N VAL A 124 -12.88 -8.52 25.89
CA VAL A 124 -12.20 -8.10 27.12
C VAL A 124 -11.14 -9.12 27.55
N GLU A 125 -11.42 -10.41 27.39
CA GLU A 125 -10.47 -11.46 27.73
C GLU A 125 -9.27 -11.51 26.76
N ALA A 126 -9.52 -11.30 25.48
CA ALA A 126 -8.48 -11.17 24.45
C ALA A 126 -7.57 -9.97 24.74
N ILE A 127 -8.11 -8.80 25.09
CA ILE A 127 -7.33 -7.61 25.45
C ILE A 127 -6.46 -7.90 26.68
N ARG A 128 -7.02 -8.50 27.74
CA ARG A 128 -6.26 -8.85 28.98
C ARG A 128 -5.15 -9.86 28.71
N ARG A 129 -5.37 -10.82 27.83
CA ARG A 129 -4.35 -11.79 27.40
C ARG A 129 -3.23 -11.08 26.65
N ASN A 130 -3.59 -10.23 25.66
CA ASN A 130 -2.64 -9.46 24.86
C ASN A 130 -1.71 -8.60 25.70
N ASP A 131 -2.21 -8.02 26.80
CA ASP A 131 -1.38 -7.22 27.72
C ASP A 131 -0.31 -8.06 28.44
N ARG A 132 -0.58 -9.33 28.73
CA ARG A 132 0.32 -10.25 29.45
C ARG A 132 1.34 -10.94 28.55
N GLU A 133 1.08 -11.04 27.24
CA GLU A 133 1.97 -11.74 26.30
C GLU A 133 3.29 -11.01 26.12
N THR A 134 4.36 -11.81 26.06
CA THR A 134 5.69 -11.31 25.70
C THR A 134 5.88 -11.27 24.21
N THR A 135 6.79 -10.45 23.73
CA THR A 135 7.16 -10.41 22.30
C THR A 135 7.61 -11.78 21.79
N ALA A 136 8.43 -12.49 22.57
CA ALA A 136 8.93 -13.82 22.21
C ALA A 136 7.80 -14.87 22.10
N SER A 137 6.78 -14.80 22.99
CA SER A 137 5.60 -15.65 22.90
C SER A 137 4.82 -15.39 21.61
N LEU A 138 4.59 -14.11 21.28
CA LEU A 138 3.88 -13.71 20.06
C LEU A 138 4.63 -14.09 18.77
N GLU A 139 5.97 -14.01 18.77
CA GLU A 139 6.83 -14.49 17.67
C GLU A 139 6.61 -15.99 17.42
N ALA A 140 6.68 -16.81 18.47
CA ALA A 140 6.48 -18.25 18.37
C ALA A 140 5.06 -18.60 17.88
N VAL A 141 4.04 -17.87 18.35
CA VAL A 141 2.65 -18.08 17.89
C VAL A 141 2.50 -17.71 16.42
N LEU A 142 3.09 -16.58 15.97
CA LEU A 142 3.04 -16.18 14.55
C LEU A 142 3.75 -17.20 13.66
N GLU A 143 4.92 -17.71 14.08
CA GLU A 143 5.65 -18.74 13.37
C GLU A 143 4.79 -20.01 13.19
N ASN A 144 4.22 -20.52 14.27
CA ASN A 144 3.34 -21.69 14.22
C ASN A 144 2.11 -21.45 13.32
N ALA A 145 1.53 -20.25 13.40
CA ALA A 145 0.39 -19.89 12.57
C ALA A 145 0.72 -19.89 11.07
N LEU A 146 1.85 -19.30 10.67
CA LEU A 146 2.31 -19.31 9.28
C LEU A 146 2.60 -20.74 8.76
N GLN A 147 3.11 -21.61 9.63
CA GLN A 147 3.31 -23.03 9.31
C GLN A 147 1.97 -23.75 9.09
N VAL A 148 0.99 -23.56 9.96
CA VAL A 148 -0.36 -24.14 9.82
C VAL A 148 -1.03 -23.65 8.53
N LEU A 149 -0.93 -22.37 8.23
CA LEU A 149 -1.44 -21.76 7.00
C LEU A 149 -0.69 -22.21 5.72
N ARG A 150 0.43 -22.93 5.88
CA ARG A 150 1.32 -23.32 4.77
C ARG A 150 1.71 -22.13 3.90
N THR A 151 2.09 -21.04 4.56
CA THR A 151 2.50 -19.79 3.90
C THR A 151 3.79 -20.02 3.13
N LYS A 152 3.82 -19.56 1.87
CA LYS A 152 5.00 -19.59 0.99
C LYS A 152 5.58 -18.20 0.75
N TYR A 153 4.75 -17.19 0.82
CA TYR A 153 5.09 -15.80 0.54
C TYR A 153 4.60 -14.93 1.68
N LEU A 154 5.53 -14.27 2.37
CA LEU A 154 5.21 -13.33 3.44
C LEU A 154 5.48 -11.91 2.94
N VAL A 155 4.41 -11.17 2.73
CA VAL A 155 4.45 -9.78 2.30
C VAL A 155 4.47 -8.88 3.53
N ILE A 156 5.49 -8.03 3.63
CA ILE A 156 5.63 -7.01 4.68
C ILE A 156 5.43 -5.66 4.03
N ASP A 157 4.23 -5.11 4.15
CA ASP A 157 3.86 -3.81 3.58
C ASP A 157 4.24 -2.66 4.51
N GLU A 158 4.51 -1.47 3.95
CA GLU A 158 4.94 -0.28 4.67
C GLU A 158 6.23 -0.50 5.49
N THR A 159 7.13 -1.35 5.00
CA THR A 159 8.38 -1.77 5.69
C THR A 159 9.26 -0.60 6.14
N GLN A 160 9.19 0.57 5.49
CA GLN A 160 9.94 1.75 5.91
C GLN A 160 9.60 2.21 7.33
N HIS A 161 8.46 1.80 7.90
CA HIS A 161 8.10 2.14 9.28
C HIS A 161 9.02 1.48 10.32
N LEU A 162 9.73 0.41 9.96
CA LEU A 162 10.73 -0.21 10.84
C LEU A 162 11.88 0.73 11.22
N GLN A 163 12.15 1.77 10.42
CA GLN A 163 13.14 2.80 10.78
C GLN A 163 12.77 3.62 12.05
N TYR A 164 11.48 3.61 12.43
CA TYR A 164 10.96 4.36 13.58
C TYR A 164 10.74 3.48 14.81
N MET A 165 11.43 2.34 14.89
CA MET A 165 11.30 1.44 16.04
C MET A 165 11.70 2.08 17.35
N THR A 166 10.96 1.81 18.40
CA THR A 166 11.35 2.10 19.77
C THR A 166 12.62 1.30 20.08
N GLY A 167 13.73 1.99 20.42
CA GLY A 167 15.04 1.35 20.57
C GLY A 167 15.95 1.52 19.33
N GLY A 168 15.48 2.21 18.29
CA GLY A 168 16.30 2.66 17.17
C GLY A 168 16.81 1.54 16.27
N VAL A 169 18.01 1.74 15.69
CA VAL A 169 18.62 0.85 14.69
C VAL A 169 18.78 -0.58 15.20
N GLN A 170 19.10 -0.78 16.46
CA GLN A 170 19.31 -2.12 17.04
C GLN A 170 18.02 -2.95 17.03
N SER A 171 16.90 -2.32 17.37
CA SER A 171 15.59 -3.02 17.31
C SER A 171 15.15 -3.31 15.88
N ALA A 172 15.46 -2.41 14.94
CA ALA A 172 15.19 -2.65 13.51
C ALA A 172 16.04 -3.82 12.99
N LEU A 173 17.31 -3.92 13.38
CA LEU A 173 18.17 -5.07 13.09
C LEU A 173 17.57 -6.39 13.62
N GLN A 174 17.16 -6.41 14.88
CA GLN A 174 16.54 -7.59 15.50
C GLN A 174 15.28 -8.04 14.73
N MET A 175 14.45 -7.07 14.28
CA MET A 175 13.27 -7.38 13.49
C MET A 175 13.64 -7.95 12.10
N MET A 176 14.68 -7.43 11.46
CA MET A 176 15.16 -7.97 10.18
C MET A 176 15.75 -9.38 10.34
N GLU A 177 16.49 -9.65 11.42
CA GLU A 177 16.99 -11.00 11.73
C GLU A 177 15.85 -11.98 12.06
N PHE A 178 14.79 -11.51 12.74
CA PHE A 178 13.57 -12.31 12.93
C PHE A 178 12.96 -12.72 11.58
N PHE A 179 12.73 -11.77 10.66
CA PHE A 179 12.17 -12.10 9.34
C PHE A 179 13.06 -13.08 8.57
N LYS A 180 14.38 -12.90 8.61
CA LYS A 180 15.33 -13.80 7.95
C LYS A 180 15.23 -15.23 8.53
N THR A 181 15.30 -15.35 9.85
CA THR A 181 15.21 -16.64 10.54
C THR A 181 13.89 -17.35 10.25
N LEU A 182 12.79 -16.60 10.27
CA LEU A 182 11.47 -17.09 9.92
C LEU A 182 11.41 -17.61 8.47
N ALA A 183 11.99 -16.87 7.54
CA ALA A 183 12.02 -17.23 6.13
C ALA A 183 12.85 -18.50 5.86
N GLU A 184 14.01 -18.63 6.50
CA GLU A 184 14.87 -19.81 6.39
C GLU A 184 14.22 -21.03 7.05
N LYS A 185 13.60 -20.87 8.23
CA LYS A 185 12.99 -21.97 8.98
C LYS A 185 11.74 -22.55 8.31
N LEU A 186 10.91 -21.69 7.72
CA LEU A 186 9.63 -22.07 7.13
C LEU A 186 9.68 -22.19 5.59
N ASP A 187 10.84 -22.03 4.96
CA ASP A 187 11.03 -22.02 3.50
C ASP A 187 10.12 -20.97 2.80
N ILE A 188 10.07 -19.77 3.37
CA ILE A 188 9.23 -18.65 2.92
C ILE A 188 10.05 -17.66 2.08
N VAL A 189 9.47 -17.14 0.99
CA VAL A 189 9.98 -15.96 0.27
C VAL A 189 9.44 -14.69 0.94
N LEU A 190 10.35 -13.77 1.31
CA LEU A 190 9.97 -12.47 1.86
C LEU A 190 9.73 -11.46 0.74
N ILE A 191 8.65 -10.68 0.85
CA ILE A 191 8.33 -9.60 -0.08
C ILE A 191 8.18 -8.31 0.72
N PHE A 192 9.22 -7.49 0.74
CA PHE A 192 9.21 -6.19 1.41
C PHE A 192 8.65 -5.13 0.47
N ILE A 193 7.65 -4.39 0.93
CA ILE A 193 6.99 -3.33 0.15
C ILE A 193 7.07 -2.02 0.93
N GLY A 194 7.49 -0.95 0.25
CA GLY A 194 7.55 0.35 0.92
C GLY A 194 7.96 1.50 0.01
N ALA A 195 7.98 2.70 0.58
CA ALA A 195 8.55 3.88 -0.06
C ALA A 195 10.09 3.82 -0.06
N TYR A 196 10.76 4.70 -0.80
CA TYR A 196 12.23 4.68 -0.95
C TYR A 196 13.04 4.52 0.35
N PRO A 197 12.62 5.06 1.52
CA PRO A 197 13.33 4.82 2.78
C PRO A 197 13.42 3.35 3.20
N ILE A 198 12.69 2.43 2.57
CA ILE A 198 12.85 0.98 2.78
C ILE A 198 14.29 0.51 2.54
N VAL A 199 15.00 1.15 1.60
CA VAL A 199 16.39 0.82 1.28
C VAL A 199 17.27 0.93 2.53
N ASN A 200 17.06 1.96 3.36
CA ASN A 200 17.81 2.15 4.60
C ASN A 200 17.57 0.99 5.58
N VAL A 201 16.34 0.47 5.64
CA VAL A 201 15.99 -0.67 6.51
C VAL A 201 16.65 -1.96 6.00
N LEU A 202 16.61 -2.19 4.69
CA LEU A 202 17.18 -3.39 4.08
C LEU A 202 18.73 -3.41 4.19
N GLN A 203 19.37 -2.24 4.15
CA GLN A 203 20.82 -2.12 4.33
C GLN A 203 21.29 -2.49 5.74
N LEU A 204 20.40 -2.51 6.75
CA LEU A 204 20.74 -2.94 8.10
C LEU A 204 21.14 -4.43 8.17
N SER A 205 20.68 -5.26 7.26
CA SER A 205 21.00 -6.70 7.23
C SER A 205 21.81 -7.06 5.98
N PRO A 206 23.16 -7.04 6.03
CA PRO A 206 24.01 -7.37 4.90
C PRO A 206 23.75 -8.78 4.32
N HIS A 207 23.33 -9.72 5.16
CA HIS A 207 23.01 -11.09 4.76
C HIS A 207 21.76 -11.17 3.87
N LEU A 208 20.82 -10.24 4.02
CA LEU A 208 19.65 -10.13 3.13
C LEU A 208 20.01 -9.45 1.83
N LEU A 209 20.91 -8.46 1.82
CA LEU A 209 21.27 -7.70 0.62
C LEU A 209 21.73 -8.59 -0.54
N GLY A 210 22.51 -9.64 -0.25
CA GLY A 210 22.97 -10.60 -1.29
C GLY A 210 21.85 -11.48 -1.87
N ARG A 211 20.65 -11.46 -1.29
CA ARG A 211 19.51 -12.33 -1.66
C ARG A 211 18.27 -11.52 -2.08
N ILE A 212 18.38 -10.20 -2.20
CA ILE A 212 17.27 -9.32 -2.53
C ILE A 212 17.23 -9.03 -4.02
N CYS A 213 16.08 -9.29 -4.63
CA CYS A 213 15.72 -8.72 -5.94
C CYS A 213 14.94 -7.41 -5.72
N THR A 214 15.46 -6.31 -6.22
CA THR A 214 14.77 -5.02 -6.12
C THR A 214 13.94 -4.75 -7.36
N ILE A 215 12.67 -4.42 -7.14
CA ILE A 215 11.74 -3.97 -8.16
C ILE A 215 11.34 -2.54 -7.81
N GLU A 216 11.57 -1.61 -8.71
CA GLU A 216 11.13 -0.24 -8.55
C GLU A 216 9.86 0.02 -9.36
N MET A 217 8.82 0.52 -8.69
CA MET A 217 7.62 1.04 -9.33
C MET A 217 7.78 2.54 -9.55
N GLN A 218 8.19 2.91 -10.76
CA GLN A 218 8.51 4.28 -11.12
C GLN A 218 7.25 5.11 -11.38
N ARG A 219 7.31 6.40 -11.06
CA ARG A 219 6.34 7.40 -11.50
C ARG A 219 6.52 7.71 -12.98
N TYR A 220 5.51 8.28 -13.62
CA TYR A 220 5.66 8.81 -14.97
C TYR A 220 6.64 9.97 -14.99
N SER A 221 7.52 10.00 -16.01
CA SER A 221 8.52 11.03 -16.22
C SER A 221 8.04 12.11 -17.19
N SER A 222 8.32 13.38 -16.87
CA SER A 222 8.05 14.51 -17.79
C SER A 222 9.05 14.61 -18.93
N THR A 223 10.17 13.89 -18.85
CA THR A 223 11.22 13.87 -19.87
C THR A 223 11.11 12.69 -20.83
N ASP A 224 10.18 11.77 -20.60
CA ASP A 224 9.92 10.59 -21.43
C ASP A 224 8.60 10.80 -22.19
N GLU A 225 8.68 10.86 -23.53
CA GLU A 225 7.52 11.07 -24.41
C GLU A 225 6.50 9.92 -24.29
N GLU A 226 6.95 8.69 -24.14
CA GLU A 226 6.05 7.55 -23.96
C GLU A 226 5.28 7.65 -22.64
N ASP A 227 5.93 8.10 -21.57
CA ASP A 227 5.28 8.30 -20.29
C ASP A 227 4.26 9.43 -20.32
N LEU A 228 4.52 10.51 -21.06
CA LEU A 228 3.54 11.58 -21.29
C LEU A 228 2.30 11.05 -22.04
N ILE A 229 2.51 10.24 -23.09
CA ILE A 229 1.41 9.60 -23.81
C ILE A 229 0.62 8.63 -22.90
N ARG A 230 1.31 7.86 -22.07
CA ARG A 230 0.69 6.95 -21.11
C ARG A 230 -0.11 7.70 -20.05
N PHE A 231 0.43 8.81 -19.55
CA PHE A 231 -0.25 9.67 -18.59
C PHE A 231 -1.51 10.30 -19.20
N GLN A 232 -1.44 10.76 -20.47
CA GLN A 232 -2.62 11.26 -21.20
C GLN A 232 -3.71 10.19 -21.31
N LYS A 233 -3.37 8.92 -21.54
CA LYS A 233 -4.35 7.82 -21.55
C LYS A 233 -5.03 7.64 -20.19
N VAL A 234 -4.31 7.85 -19.10
CA VAL A 234 -4.88 7.83 -17.73
C VAL A 234 -5.83 9.01 -17.54
N LEU A 235 -5.48 10.22 -17.99
CA LEU A 235 -6.37 11.38 -17.92
C LEU A 235 -7.65 11.15 -18.73
N ASN A 236 -7.55 10.59 -19.93
CA ASN A 236 -8.71 10.26 -20.76
C ASN A 236 -9.61 9.22 -20.10
N TRP A 237 -9.02 8.27 -19.36
CA TRP A 237 -9.80 7.29 -18.60
C TRP A 237 -10.57 7.96 -17.44
N TYR A 238 -9.93 8.88 -16.70
CA TYR A 238 -10.60 9.64 -15.64
C TYR A 238 -11.68 10.58 -16.17
N SER A 239 -11.53 11.09 -17.40
CA SER A 239 -12.48 12.00 -18.04
C SER A 239 -13.81 11.34 -18.38
N LYS A 240 -13.86 10.01 -18.46
CA LYS A 240 -15.10 9.30 -18.79
C LYS A 240 -16.17 9.61 -17.76
N ASP A 241 -17.35 9.96 -18.25
CA ASP A 241 -18.53 10.27 -17.45
C ASP A 241 -18.40 11.51 -16.53
N VAL A 242 -17.34 12.30 -16.64
CA VAL A 242 -17.18 13.56 -15.92
C VAL A 242 -17.82 14.69 -16.77
N ARG A 243 -18.64 15.53 -16.12
CA ARG A 243 -19.23 16.72 -16.76
C ARG A 243 -18.24 17.87 -16.61
N PHE A 244 -17.75 18.37 -17.74
CA PHE A 244 -16.82 19.50 -17.79
C PHE A 244 -17.53 20.77 -18.24
N ALA A 245 -17.03 21.91 -17.80
CA ALA A 245 -17.50 23.21 -18.23
C ALA A 245 -17.33 23.39 -19.76
N LYS A 246 -18.18 24.23 -20.35
CA LYS A 246 -18.19 24.51 -21.79
C LYS A 246 -16.78 24.86 -22.29
N GLY A 247 -16.36 24.17 -23.35
CA GLY A 247 -15.04 24.37 -23.99
C GLY A 247 -13.94 23.47 -23.41
N VAL A 248 -14.24 22.61 -22.43
CA VAL A 248 -13.30 21.63 -21.89
C VAL A 248 -13.74 20.22 -22.32
N ASN A 249 -12.86 19.48 -22.98
CA ASN A 249 -13.14 18.13 -23.47
C ASN A 249 -12.80 17.02 -22.46
N GLY A 250 -12.00 17.35 -21.45
CA GLY A 250 -11.57 16.37 -20.44
C GLY A 250 -10.35 16.84 -19.63
N PHE A 251 -9.90 16.00 -18.73
CA PHE A 251 -8.67 16.24 -17.97
C PHE A 251 -7.43 16.41 -18.83
N GLY A 252 -7.48 15.89 -20.08
CA GLY A 252 -6.38 16.05 -21.04
C GLY A 252 -6.07 17.49 -21.39
N ASP A 253 -7.07 18.38 -21.36
CA ASP A 253 -6.90 19.82 -21.61
C ASP A 253 -6.08 20.49 -20.51
N TRP A 254 -5.99 19.86 -19.33
CA TRP A 254 -5.22 20.32 -18.17
C TRP A 254 -4.01 19.40 -17.89
N ASN A 255 -3.51 18.70 -18.90
CA ASN A 255 -2.46 17.69 -18.76
C ASN A 255 -1.23 18.23 -18.02
N ARG A 256 -0.73 19.40 -18.42
CA ARG A 256 0.47 20.01 -17.83
C ARG A 256 0.29 20.27 -16.34
N GLU A 257 -0.79 20.94 -15.96
CA GLU A 257 -1.10 21.28 -14.57
C GLU A 257 -1.26 20.03 -13.71
N LEU A 258 -1.97 19.02 -14.25
CA LEU A 258 -2.24 17.78 -13.55
C LEU A 258 -0.98 16.93 -13.42
N PHE A 259 -0.12 16.93 -14.44
CA PHE A 259 1.17 16.24 -14.37
C PHE A 259 2.09 16.86 -13.33
N GLU A 260 2.28 18.20 -13.40
CA GLU A 260 3.12 18.95 -12.45
C GLU A 260 2.61 18.80 -11.01
N GLY A 261 1.30 18.88 -10.78
CA GLY A 261 0.71 18.80 -9.45
C GLY A 261 0.67 17.39 -8.86
N SER A 262 0.58 16.36 -9.69
CA SER A 262 0.63 14.96 -9.26
C SER A 262 2.05 14.37 -9.29
N LEU A 263 3.03 15.10 -9.84
CA LEU A 263 4.40 14.63 -10.07
C LEU A 263 4.46 13.31 -10.86
N GLY A 264 3.49 13.06 -11.72
CA GLY A 264 3.36 11.80 -12.46
C GLY A 264 2.92 10.59 -11.61
N VAL A 265 2.48 10.79 -10.36
CA VAL A 265 2.02 9.74 -9.45
C VAL A 265 0.51 9.60 -9.53
N ILE A 266 0.02 8.45 -9.98
CA ILE A 266 -1.41 8.24 -10.28
C ILE A 266 -2.30 8.33 -9.02
N GLY A 267 -1.88 7.85 -7.87
CA GLY A 267 -2.68 7.98 -6.65
C GLY A 267 -2.75 9.41 -6.10
N LEU A 268 -1.78 10.27 -6.43
CA LEU A 268 -1.89 11.71 -6.14
C LEU A 268 -2.86 12.39 -7.10
N LEU A 269 -2.80 12.05 -8.40
CA LEU A 269 -3.74 12.51 -9.42
C LEU A 269 -5.18 12.13 -9.04
N SER A 270 -5.42 10.86 -8.72
CA SER A 270 -6.74 10.37 -8.30
C SER A 270 -7.30 11.13 -7.08
N ALA A 271 -6.47 11.33 -6.05
CA ALA A 271 -6.87 12.09 -4.87
C ALA A 271 -7.19 13.55 -5.21
N TRP A 272 -6.44 14.15 -6.12
CA TRP A 272 -6.66 15.53 -6.54
C TRP A 272 -7.95 15.68 -7.35
N ILE A 273 -8.24 14.77 -8.26
CA ILE A 273 -9.49 14.72 -9.02
C ILE A 273 -10.69 14.64 -8.06
N ARG A 274 -10.65 13.71 -7.08
CA ARG A 274 -11.73 13.63 -6.07
C ARG A 274 -11.92 14.92 -5.29
N ASN A 275 -10.84 15.57 -4.88
CA ASN A 275 -10.91 16.84 -4.17
C ASN A 275 -11.49 17.97 -5.05
N GLY A 276 -11.16 18.01 -6.35
CA GLY A 276 -11.73 18.96 -7.29
C GLY A 276 -13.23 18.76 -7.49
N MET A 277 -13.67 17.50 -7.57
CA MET A 277 -15.11 17.16 -7.64
C MET A 277 -15.84 17.53 -6.34
N ALA A 278 -15.25 17.28 -5.19
CA ALA A 278 -15.82 17.68 -3.92
C ALA A 278 -15.97 19.21 -3.81
N GLU A 279 -15.01 19.97 -4.33
CA GLU A 279 -15.09 21.44 -4.39
C GLU A 279 -16.18 21.94 -5.32
N MET A 280 -16.31 21.32 -6.50
CA MET A 280 -17.41 21.60 -7.43
C MET A 280 -18.77 21.45 -6.74
N LEU A 281 -18.97 20.32 -6.04
CA LEU A 281 -20.21 20.08 -5.30
C LEU A 281 -20.43 21.06 -4.15
N ALA A 282 -19.38 21.41 -3.41
CA ALA A 282 -19.48 22.38 -2.31
C ALA A 282 -19.88 23.77 -2.79
N ASN A 283 -19.51 24.12 -4.02
CA ASN A 283 -19.92 25.38 -4.66
C ASN A 283 -21.35 25.31 -5.25
N GLY A 284 -21.95 24.13 -5.33
CA GLY A 284 -23.25 23.93 -5.97
C GLY A 284 -23.20 23.90 -7.50
N ASP A 285 -22.01 23.71 -8.07
CA ASP A 285 -21.79 23.66 -9.51
C ASP A 285 -22.06 22.26 -10.06
N ASP A 286 -22.55 22.17 -11.30
CA ASP A 286 -22.87 20.90 -12.00
C ASP A 286 -21.79 20.49 -13.01
N GLU A 287 -20.80 21.36 -13.25
CA GLU A 287 -19.71 21.15 -14.22
C GLU A 287 -18.35 21.41 -13.58
N LEU A 288 -17.40 20.53 -13.86
CA LEU A 288 -16.04 20.64 -13.35
C LEU A 288 -15.22 21.67 -14.14
N THR A 289 -14.57 22.56 -13.43
CA THR A 289 -13.68 23.57 -13.99
C THR A 289 -12.25 23.42 -13.48
N LEU A 290 -11.27 23.98 -14.20
CA LEU A 290 -9.89 24.06 -13.71
C LEU A 290 -9.79 24.79 -12.38
N LYS A 291 -10.66 25.77 -12.12
CA LYS A 291 -10.70 26.52 -10.85
C LYS A 291 -10.98 25.59 -9.67
N HIS A 292 -11.95 24.67 -9.79
CA HIS A 292 -12.24 23.67 -8.75
C HIS A 292 -11.03 22.78 -8.48
N MET A 293 -10.33 22.36 -9.54
CA MET A 293 -9.10 21.58 -9.40
C MET A 293 -8.00 22.36 -8.68
N MET A 294 -7.80 23.65 -9.05
CA MET A 294 -6.72 24.46 -8.50
C MET A 294 -6.97 24.92 -7.08
N SER A 295 -8.23 25.14 -6.64
CA SER A 295 -8.57 25.52 -5.27
C SER A 295 -8.08 24.47 -4.25
N LYS A 296 -7.98 23.19 -4.65
CA LYS A 296 -7.52 22.08 -3.83
C LYS A 296 -6.10 21.60 -4.19
N ARG A 297 -5.37 22.36 -5.03
CA ARG A 297 -3.95 22.11 -5.23
C ARG A 297 -3.24 22.33 -3.90
N LYS A 298 -2.76 21.25 -3.27
CA LYS A 298 -1.90 21.36 -2.08
C LYS A 298 -0.71 22.22 -2.49
N GLU A 299 -0.47 23.29 -1.74
CA GLU A 299 0.63 24.22 -2.04
C GLU A 299 1.92 23.44 -2.31
N SER A 300 2.60 23.82 -3.37
CA SER A 300 3.82 23.15 -3.86
C SER A 300 4.95 23.04 -2.81
N ARG A 301 4.86 23.76 -1.70
CA ARG A 301 5.78 23.68 -0.55
C ARG A 301 5.81 22.30 0.12
N PHE A 302 4.67 21.58 0.17
CA PHE A 302 4.62 20.22 0.73
C PHE A 302 5.29 19.21 -0.21
N PHE A 303 5.19 19.40 -1.51
CA PHE A 303 5.78 18.52 -2.53
C PHE A 303 7.28 18.80 -2.73
N LYS A 304 7.75 20.05 -2.66
CA LYS A 304 9.18 20.39 -2.70
C LYS A 304 9.95 19.77 -1.55
N ARG A 305 9.35 19.66 -0.36
CA ARG A 305 9.98 19.05 0.82
C ARG A 305 10.13 17.53 0.70
N ASN A 306 9.24 16.86 -0.03
CA ASN A 306 9.32 15.42 -0.27
C ASN A 306 10.20 15.08 -1.48
N ALA A 307 10.19 15.87 -2.54
CA ALA A 307 11.07 15.68 -3.69
C ALA A 307 12.57 15.86 -3.36
N SER A 308 12.91 16.63 -2.32
CA SER A 308 14.29 16.79 -1.82
C SER A 308 14.70 15.69 -0.83
N ARG A 309 13.76 14.88 -0.31
CA ARG A 309 14.04 13.73 0.55
C ARG A 309 14.11 12.41 -0.23
N ASP A 310 13.69 12.43 -1.49
CA ASP A 310 13.67 11.26 -2.39
C ASP A 310 14.87 11.28 -3.37
N ARG A 311 15.92 12.05 -3.07
CA ARG A 311 17.22 12.03 -3.75
C ARG A 311 18.30 11.43 -2.89
#